data_886f45e1bc3376d74c3f19acc4d070aa
#
_entry.id   886f45e1bc3376d74c3f19acc4d070aa
#
_cell.length_a   1.000
_cell.length_b   1.000
_cell.length_c   1.000
_cell.angle_alpha   90.00
_cell.angle_beta   90.00
_cell.angle_gamma   90.00
#
_symmetry.space_group_name_H-M   'P 1'
#
loop_
_entity.id
_entity.type
_entity.pdbx_description
1 polymer ?
#
loop_
_entity_poly.entity_id
_entity_poly.type
_entity_poly.pdbx_seq_one_letter_code
_entity_poly.pdbx_strand_id
1 'polypeptide(L)'
;MRVLVVDDEADLTEAIALGLRRDGYAVDTAFGGTEAIDKLSVNAYDLVCLDLTMPDLDGLEVCRWIKGPDGPEAAPRVLMLTARDSLADRVAGLDEGADDYLVKPFAFEELRARVRSLLRR
;
A
#
# COMPACT_ATOMS: atom_id res chain seq x y z
N MET A 1 -4.69 -10.08 -10.72
CA MET A 1 -4.00 -9.51 -9.56
C MET A 1 -4.89 -8.54 -8.82
N ARG A 2 -4.94 -8.65 -7.53
CA ARG A 2 -5.81 -7.82 -6.68
C ARG A 2 -4.97 -6.89 -5.81
N VAL A 3 -5.31 -5.60 -5.85
CA VAL A 3 -4.57 -4.53 -5.19
C VAL A 3 -5.48 -3.80 -4.20
N LEU A 4 -4.97 -3.50 -3.01
CA LEU A 4 -5.63 -2.64 -2.05
C LEU A 4 -4.88 -1.31 -1.99
N VAL A 5 -5.58 -0.20 -2.17
CA VAL A 5 -5.01 1.15 -2.05
C VAL A 5 -5.49 1.78 -0.75
N VAL A 6 -4.56 2.12 0.13
CA VAL A 6 -4.84 2.61 1.48
C VAL A 6 -4.25 4.00 1.66
N ASP A 7 -5.10 5.02 1.74
CA ASP A 7 -4.71 6.40 1.96
C ASP A 7 -5.93 7.18 2.43
N ASP A 8 -5.79 8.06 3.40
CA ASP A 8 -6.89 8.87 3.91
C ASP A 8 -7.26 10.06 3.01
N GLU A 9 -6.43 10.39 2.03
CA GLU A 9 -6.77 11.35 0.97
C GLU A 9 -7.68 10.67 -0.05
N ALA A 10 -8.99 10.83 0.11
CA ALA A 10 -9.98 10.11 -0.69
C ALA A 10 -9.82 10.33 -2.19
N ASP A 11 -9.58 11.56 -2.62
CA ASP A 11 -9.43 11.87 -4.05
C ASP A 11 -8.21 11.18 -4.66
N LEU A 12 -7.09 11.16 -3.94
CA LEU A 12 -5.88 10.49 -4.39
C LEU A 12 -6.10 8.98 -4.45
N THR A 13 -6.69 8.41 -3.42
CA THR A 13 -6.99 6.97 -3.33
C THR A 13 -7.84 6.54 -4.51
N GLU A 14 -8.88 7.29 -4.83
CA GLU A 14 -9.79 6.96 -5.93
C GLU A 14 -9.13 7.16 -7.29
N ALA A 15 -8.29 8.17 -7.44
CA ALA A 15 -7.55 8.38 -8.69
C ALA A 15 -6.57 7.24 -8.96
N ILE A 16 -5.85 6.79 -7.93
CA ILE A 16 -4.93 5.65 -8.05
C ILE A 16 -5.72 4.40 -8.41
N ALA A 17 -6.83 4.14 -7.70
CA ALA A 17 -7.66 2.96 -7.96
C ALA A 17 -8.18 2.94 -9.39
N LEU A 18 -8.67 4.09 -9.89
CA LEU A 18 -9.17 4.19 -11.26
C LEU A 18 -8.09 3.86 -12.29
N GLY A 19 -6.89 4.42 -12.10
CA GLY A 19 -5.77 4.18 -13.00
C GLY A 19 -5.33 2.73 -13.01
N LEU A 20 -5.25 2.09 -11.85
CA LEU A 20 -4.86 0.69 -11.75
C LEU A 20 -5.94 -0.24 -12.31
N ARG A 21 -7.22 0.09 -12.13
CA ARG A 21 -8.32 -0.68 -12.74
C ARG A 21 -8.24 -0.63 -14.27
N ARG A 22 -7.88 0.52 -14.84
CA ARG A 22 -7.67 0.66 -16.28
C ARG A 22 -6.52 -0.21 -16.78
N ASP A 23 -5.55 -0.50 -15.93
CA ASP A 23 -4.45 -1.41 -16.25
C ASP A 23 -4.84 -2.89 -16.09
N GLY A 24 -6.07 -3.19 -15.70
CA GLY A 24 -6.59 -4.55 -15.60
C GLY A 24 -6.52 -5.19 -14.22
N TYR A 25 -6.10 -4.46 -13.19
CA TYR A 25 -6.09 -4.98 -11.82
C TYR A 25 -7.49 -4.88 -11.18
N ALA A 26 -7.81 -5.84 -10.32
CA ALA A 26 -8.94 -5.72 -9.42
C ALA A 26 -8.50 -4.86 -8.24
N VAL A 27 -9.16 -3.74 -7.97
CA VAL A 27 -8.69 -2.78 -6.96
C VAL A 27 -9.79 -2.47 -5.96
N ASP A 28 -9.45 -2.61 -4.68
CA ASP A 28 -10.27 -2.13 -3.57
C ASP A 28 -9.55 -0.94 -2.92
N THR A 29 -10.29 -0.12 -2.20
CA THR A 29 -9.76 1.05 -1.49
C THR A 29 -10.04 0.95 0.00
N ALA A 30 -9.19 1.58 0.79
CA ALA A 30 -9.39 1.79 2.22
C ALA A 30 -8.88 3.18 2.58
N PHE A 31 -9.60 3.90 3.43
CA PHE A 31 -9.28 5.28 3.75
C PHE A 31 -8.62 5.44 5.13
N GLY A 32 -8.20 4.32 5.72
CA GLY A 32 -7.50 4.29 6.99
C GLY A 32 -6.96 2.90 7.29
N GLY A 33 -6.11 2.81 8.31
CA GLY A 33 -5.46 1.56 8.67
C GLY A 33 -6.42 0.49 9.19
N THR A 34 -7.42 0.89 9.98
CA THR A 34 -8.41 -0.05 10.52
C THR A 34 -9.22 -0.69 9.39
N GLU A 35 -9.69 0.12 8.45
CA GLU A 35 -10.41 -0.39 7.28
C GLU A 35 -9.53 -1.32 6.45
N ALA A 36 -8.25 -0.98 6.30
CA ALA A 36 -7.30 -1.81 5.57
C ALA A 36 -7.15 -3.18 6.21
N ILE A 37 -6.99 -3.23 7.53
CA ILE A 37 -6.86 -4.50 8.27
C ILE A 37 -8.13 -5.32 8.13
N ASP A 38 -9.30 -4.70 8.22
CA ASP A 38 -10.58 -5.40 8.04
C ASP A 38 -10.67 -6.05 6.66
N LYS A 39 -10.31 -5.31 5.60
CA LYS A 39 -10.35 -5.85 4.23
C LYS A 39 -9.31 -6.95 4.02
N LEU A 40 -8.11 -6.78 4.57
CA LEU A 40 -7.04 -7.77 4.47
C LEU A 40 -7.36 -9.04 5.25
N SER A 41 -8.23 -8.95 6.25
CA SER A 41 -8.64 -10.11 7.06
C SER A 41 -9.64 -11.01 6.33
N VAL A 42 -10.35 -10.48 5.32
CA VAL A 42 -11.41 -11.24 4.62
C VAL A 42 -11.13 -11.43 3.13
N ASN A 43 -10.15 -10.77 2.57
CA ASN A 43 -9.80 -10.87 1.16
C ASN A 43 -8.31 -11.12 0.98
N ALA A 44 -7.95 -11.86 -0.05
CA ALA A 44 -6.55 -12.05 -0.42
C ALA A 44 -6.13 -10.96 -1.42
N TYR A 45 -5.03 -10.28 -1.13
CA TYR A 45 -4.46 -9.26 -2.01
C TYR A 45 -3.05 -9.64 -2.42
N ASP A 46 -2.66 -9.24 -3.62
CA ASP A 46 -1.31 -9.44 -4.13
C ASP A 46 -0.40 -8.26 -3.78
N LEU A 47 -0.98 -7.07 -3.68
CA LEU A 47 -0.25 -5.83 -3.39
C LEU A 47 -1.11 -4.89 -2.55
N VAL A 48 -0.46 -4.20 -1.61
CA VAL A 48 -1.05 -3.09 -0.87
C VAL A 48 -0.22 -1.84 -1.14
N CYS A 49 -0.86 -0.79 -1.65
CA CYS A 49 -0.29 0.55 -1.70
C CYS A 49 -0.70 1.25 -0.42
N LEU A 50 0.23 1.67 0.40
CA LEU A 50 -0.02 2.04 1.79
C LEU A 50 0.64 3.35 2.16
N ASP A 51 -0.15 4.35 2.59
CA ASP A 51 0.40 5.58 3.15
C ASP A 51 0.88 5.36 4.59
N LEU A 52 1.94 6.04 4.98
CA LEU A 52 2.46 6.00 6.35
C LEU A 52 1.62 6.83 7.32
N THR A 53 1.15 7.99 6.88
CA THR A 53 0.50 8.95 7.76
C THR A 53 -1.02 8.88 7.62
N MET A 54 -1.67 8.24 8.58
CA MET A 54 -3.13 8.12 8.64
C MET A 54 -3.60 8.41 10.06
N PRO A 55 -4.83 8.96 10.24
CA PRO A 55 -5.26 9.42 11.56
C PRO A 55 -5.51 8.30 12.59
N ASP A 56 -5.86 7.10 12.15
CA ASP A 56 -6.21 6.00 13.07
C ASP A 56 -5.03 5.08 13.39
N LEU A 57 -4.26 4.67 12.37
CA LEU A 57 -3.08 3.82 12.54
C LEU A 57 -1.95 4.33 11.65
N ASP A 58 -0.74 4.32 12.15
CA ASP A 58 0.44 4.59 11.34
C ASP A 58 0.64 3.46 10.33
N GLY A 59 1.01 3.81 9.10
CA GLY A 59 1.23 2.79 8.05
C GLY A 59 2.32 1.79 8.40
N LEU A 60 3.31 2.18 9.22
CA LEU A 60 4.33 1.24 9.71
C LEU A 60 3.70 0.13 10.56
N GLU A 61 2.72 0.48 11.39
CA GLU A 61 2.00 -0.51 12.20
C GLU A 61 1.20 -1.46 11.33
N VAL A 62 0.54 -0.93 10.29
CA VAL A 62 -0.22 -1.76 9.34
C VAL A 62 0.74 -2.71 8.60
N CYS A 63 1.87 -2.21 8.14
CA CYS A 63 2.87 -3.03 7.44
C CYS A 63 3.41 -4.13 8.36
N ARG A 64 3.71 -3.79 9.60
CA ARG A 64 4.17 -4.77 10.60
C ARG A 64 3.13 -5.86 10.81
N TRP A 65 1.86 -5.50 10.89
CA TRP A 65 0.78 -6.47 11.02
C TRP A 65 0.67 -7.37 9.79
N ILE A 66 0.73 -6.78 8.58
CA ILE A 66 0.66 -7.54 7.31
C ILE A 66 1.75 -8.61 7.25
N LYS A 67 2.97 -8.26 7.64
CA LYS A 67 4.14 -9.15 7.54
C LYS A 67 4.34 -10.01 8.77
N GLY A 68 3.56 -9.80 9.81
CA GLY A 68 3.70 -10.50 11.09
C GLY A 68 2.82 -11.75 11.20
N PRO A 69 2.89 -12.43 12.36
CA PRO A 69 2.20 -13.70 12.57
C PRO A 69 0.67 -13.58 12.59
N ASP A 70 0.14 -12.40 12.92
CA ASP A 70 -1.31 -12.18 12.99
C ASP A 70 -1.88 -11.69 11.64
N GLY A 71 -1.04 -11.46 10.66
CA GLY A 71 -1.43 -10.96 9.35
C GLY A 71 -1.95 -12.06 8.42
N PRO A 72 -2.23 -11.71 7.16
CA PRO A 72 -2.70 -12.69 6.17
C PRO A 72 -1.70 -13.83 6.01
N GLU A 73 -2.22 -15.04 5.79
CA GLU A 73 -1.38 -16.21 5.60
C GLU A 73 -0.43 -16.04 4.42
N ALA A 74 -0.96 -15.55 3.29
CA ALA A 74 -0.15 -15.17 2.14
C ALA A 74 -0.02 -13.65 2.15
N ALA A 75 1.05 -13.13 2.74
CA ALA A 75 1.25 -11.70 2.87
C ALA A 75 1.41 -11.04 1.49
N PRO A 76 0.66 -9.96 1.20
CA PRO A 76 0.83 -9.21 -0.04
C PRO A 76 2.16 -8.46 -0.05
N ARG A 77 2.61 -8.07 -1.25
CA ARG A 77 3.68 -7.08 -1.38
C ARG A 77 3.18 -5.75 -0.85
N VAL A 78 4.07 -4.93 -0.31
CA VAL A 78 3.71 -3.62 0.24
C VAL A 78 4.54 -2.54 -0.47
N LEU A 79 3.85 -1.59 -1.09
CA LEU A 79 4.42 -0.38 -1.65
C LEU A 79 3.98 0.80 -0.78
N MET A 80 4.95 1.43 -0.10
CA MET A 80 4.67 2.63 0.69
C MET A 80 4.54 3.84 -0.22
N LEU A 81 3.45 4.61 -0.06
CA LEU A 81 3.19 5.85 -0.78
C LEU A 81 3.02 6.97 0.23
N THR A 82 4.00 7.85 0.39
CA THR A 82 3.92 8.83 1.46
C THR A 82 4.74 10.09 1.17
N ALA A 83 4.36 11.20 1.83
CA ALA A 83 5.12 12.43 1.82
C ALA A 83 6.34 12.37 2.75
N ARG A 84 6.44 11.37 3.62
CA ARG A 84 7.58 11.19 4.54
C ARG A 84 8.76 10.64 3.75
N ASP A 85 9.72 11.50 3.42
CA ASP A 85 10.82 11.17 2.51
C ASP A 85 12.20 11.16 3.17
N SER A 86 12.29 11.32 4.49
CA SER A 86 13.57 11.25 5.18
C SER A 86 14.19 9.86 5.05
N LEU A 87 15.51 9.80 5.12
CA LEU A 87 16.22 8.52 5.11
C LEU A 87 15.72 7.61 6.25
N ALA A 88 15.51 8.20 7.43
CA ALA A 88 15.03 7.45 8.60
C ALA A 88 13.64 6.82 8.33
N ASP A 89 12.72 7.56 7.70
CA ASP A 89 11.39 7.04 7.38
C ASP A 89 11.46 5.92 6.36
N ARG A 90 12.31 6.05 5.33
CA ARG A 90 12.48 5.00 4.32
C ARG A 90 13.08 3.73 4.92
N VAL A 91 14.10 3.88 5.74
CA VAL A 91 14.73 2.74 6.41
C VAL A 91 13.73 2.04 7.32
N ALA A 92 12.95 2.81 8.10
CA ALA A 92 11.94 2.24 8.98
C ALA A 92 10.88 1.47 8.18
N GLY A 93 10.43 2.01 7.05
CA GLY A 93 9.45 1.32 6.20
C GLY A 93 9.98 0.01 5.64
N LEU A 94 11.20 0.02 5.13
CA LEU A 94 11.83 -1.19 4.59
C LEU A 94 12.11 -2.22 5.70
N ASP A 95 12.54 -1.77 6.87
CA ASP A 95 12.78 -2.65 8.02
C ASP A 95 11.51 -3.33 8.52
N GLU A 96 10.36 -2.66 8.39
CA GLU A 96 9.07 -3.26 8.75
C GLU A 96 8.53 -4.19 7.66
N GLY A 97 9.24 -4.36 6.56
CA GLY A 97 8.92 -5.33 5.52
C GLY A 97 8.30 -4.75 4.25
N ALA A 98 8.30 -3.42 4.06
CA ALA A 98 7.88 -2.83 2.80
C ALA A 98 8.80 -3.30 1.68
N ASP A 99 8.20 -3.61 0.53
CA ASP A 99 8.93 -4.12 -0.63
C ASP A 99 9.45 -2.98 -1.51
N ASP A 100 8.84 -1.80 -1.44
CA ASP A 100 9.28 -0.61 -2.14
C ASP A 100 8.72 0.64 -1.46
N TYR A 101 9.21 1.81 -1.85
CA TYR A 101 8.86 3.08 -1.22
C TYR A 101 8.82 4.17 -2.29
N LEU A 102 7.69 4.87 -2.40
CA LEU A 102 7.50 5.93 -3.39
C LEU A 102 7.04 7.20 -2.69
N VAL A 103 7.79 8.29 -2.86
CA VAL A 103 7.56 9.57 -2.18
C VAL A 103 6.57 10.44 -2.97
N LYS A 104 5.60 11.04 -2.26
CA LYS A 104 4.67 12.03 -2.82
C LYS A 104 5.35 13.40 -2.92
N PRO A 105 5.06 14.19 -3.94
CA PRO A 105 4.21 13.86 -5.10
C PRO A 105 4.98 12.97 -6.08
N PHE A 106 4.27 12.06 -6.71
CA PHE A 106 4.86 11.16 -7.71
C PHE A 106 4.07 11.24 -9.03
N ALA A 107 4.74 10.86 -10.12
CA ALA A 107 4.06 10.68 -11.39
C ALA A 107 3.32 9.34 -11.39
N PHE A 108 2.10 9.30 -11.94
CA PHE A 108 1.34 8.05 -12.00
C PHE A 108 2.08 6.97 -12.79
N GLU A 109 2.83 7.37 -13.83
CA GLU A 109 3.67 6.45 -14.59
C GLU A 109 4.69 5.71 -13.73
N GLU A 110 5.28 6.41 -12.75
CA GLU A 110 6.23 5.78 -11.83
C GLU A 110 5.52 4.80 -10.91
N LEU A 111 4.36 5.17 -10.38
CA LEU A 111 3.54 4.27 -9.57
C LEU A 111 3.22 3.00 -10.34
N ARG A 112 2.76 3.14 -11.59
CA ARG A 112 2.42 2.00 -12.45
C ARG A 112 3.61 1.07 -12.68
N ALA A 113 4.78 1.65 -12.91
CA ALA A 113 6.01 0.87 -13.13
C ALA A 113 6.39 0.08 -11.88
N ARG A 114 6.27 0.68 -10.69
CA ARG A 114 6.58 -0.01 -9.43
C ARG A 114 5.57 -1.10 -9.12
N VAL A 115 4.29 -0.85 -9.39
CA VAL A 115 3.24 -1.88 -9.25
C VAL A 115 3.53 -3.08 -10.15
N ARG A 116 3.84 -2.83 -11.43
CA ARG A 116 4.21 -3.91 -12.35
C ARG A 116 5.42 -4.69 -11.84
N SER A 117 6.44 -3.98 -11.38
CA SER A 117 7.66 -4.59 -10.87
C SER A 117 7.37 -5.51 -9.67
N LEU A 118 6.58 -5.03 -8.73
CA LEU A 118 6.26 -5.79 -7.51
C LEU A 118 5.36 -6.99 -7.77
N LEU A 119 4.51 -6.92 -8.78
CA LEU A 119 3.61 -8.01 -9.16
C LEU A 119 4.22 -8.98 -10.18
N ARG A 120 5.42 -8.69 -10.67
CA ARG A 120 6.13 -9.56 -11.62
C ARG A 120 6.70 -10.76 -10.89
N ARG A 121 6.53 -11.94 -11.51
CA ARG A 121 7.05 -13.19 -10.99
C ARG A 121 7.76 -13.97 -12.03
#